data_164928ba56519da50661472017bd4dec
#
_entry.id   164928ba56519da50661472017bd4dec
#
_cell.length_a   1.000
_cell.length_b   1.000
_cell.length_c   1.000
_cell.angle_alpha   90.00
_cell.angle_beta   90.00
_cell.angle_gamma   90.00
#
_symmetry.space_group_name_H-M   'P 1'
#
loop_
_entity.id
_entity.type
_entity.pdbx_description
1 polymer ?
#
loop_
_entity_poly.entity_id
_entity_poly.type
_entity_poly.pdbx_seq_one_letter_code
_entity_poly.pdbx_strand_id
1 'polypeptide(L)'
;MAIVQTMCTSFKAEVAQGLHNFTTGTGNVFKLALYVATANLGADTTEYNVLTPGQASGTNYTAGGIALTNITPLAANGTGYWSFDDATFSNVTLTCAGALIYNSTNGNRAVCVLNFGQTITKTAANLVVTFPPMGATDSVLRIA
;
A
#
# COMPACT_ATOMS: atom_id res chain seq x y z
N MET A 1 -16.37 -11.28 -3.70
CA MET A 1 -15.09 -10.89 -3.11
C MET A 1 -14.32 -10.07 -4.10
N ALA A 2 -13.81 -8.94 -3.68
CA ALA A 2 -13.17 -8.01 -4.60
C ALA A 2 -12.15 -7.15 -3.87
N ILE A 3 -11.24 -6.59 -4.65
CA ILE A 3 -10.32 -5.56 -4.19
C ILE A 3 -10.95 -4.22 -4.55
N VAL A 4 -11.23 -3.40 -3.55
CA VAL A 4 -11.81 -2.06 -3.74
C VAL A 4 -10.78 -1.01 -3.34
N GLN A 5 -10.34 -0.20 -4.30
CA GLN A 5 -9.34 0.84 -4.05
C GLN A 5 -9.93 1.94 -3.17
N THR A 6 -9.34 2.12 -2.00
CA THR A 6 -9.82 3.11 -1.04
C THR A 6 -8.79 3.32 0.07
N MET A 7 -8.90 4.46 0.75
CA MET A 7 -8.29 4.68 2.04
C MET A 7 -9.09 3.90 3.09
N CYS A 8 -8.43 3.11 3.93
CA CYS A 8 -9.12 2.30 4.94
C CYS A 8 -9.79 3.20 5.98
N THR A 9 -10.99 2.83 6.42
CA THR A 9 -11.76 3.64 7.38
C THR A 9 -11.02 3.81 8.70
N SER A 10 -10.43 2.72 9.22
CA SER A 10 -9.66 2.78 10.47
C SER A 10 -8.47 3.73 10.37
N PHE A 11 -7.79 3.77 9.22
CA PHE A 11 -6.66 4.66 9.00
C PHE A 11 -7.04 6.13 9.21
N LYS A 12 -8.23 6.53 8.77
CA LYS A 12 -8.69 7.92 8.88
C LYS A 12 -8.74 8.40 10.33
N ALA A 13 -9.17 7.54 11.24
CA ALA A 13 -9.18 7.84 12.67
C ALA A 13 -7.77 7.75 13.27
N GLU A 14 -6.99 6.79 12.86
CA GLU A 14 -5.64 6.56 13.36
C GLU A 14 -4.67 7.67 13.00
N VAL A 15 -4.84 8.30 11.84
CA VAL A 15 -4.05 9.47 11.45
C VAL A 15 -4.25 10.61 12.46
N ALA A 16 -5.49 10.84 12.89
CA ALA A 16 -5.79 11.87 13.89
C ALA A 16 -5.25 11.54 15.26
N GLN A 17 -4.96 10.27 15.53
CA GLN A 17 -4.36 9.81 16.80
C GLN A 17 -2.83 9.80 16.75
N GLY A 18 -2.23 10.17 15.63
CA GLY A 18 -0.78 10.17 15.49
C GLY A 18 -0.16 8.78 15.34
N LEU A 19 -0.93 7.78 14.93
CA LEU A 19 -0.44 6.41 14.82
C LEU A 19 0.32 6.12 13.53
N HIS A 20 0.29 7.03 12.58
CA HIS A 20 0.96 6.89 11.28
C HIS A 20 1.83 8.12 11.00
N ASN A 21 3.13 7.89 10.90
CA ASN A 21 4.10 8.93 10.60
C ASN A 21 4.81 8.61 9.28
N PHE A 22 4.56 9.41 8.26
CA PHE A 22 5.09 9.21 6.90
C PHE A 22 6.36 10.02 6.62
N THR A 23 7.00 10.57 7.64
CA THR A 23 8.21 11.38 7.46
C THR A 23 9.36 10.52 6.95
N THR A 24 10.09 11.04 5.96
CA THR A 24 11.28 10.37 5.43
C THR A 24 12.32 10.15 6.53
N GLY A 25 12.82 8.93 6.64
CA GLY A 25 13.90 8.55 7.54
C GLY A 25 13.54 8.36 8.99
N THR A 26 12.65 9.18 9.55
CA THR A 26 12.28 9.10 10.98
C THR A 26 10.86 8.58 11.20
N GLY A 27 10.10 8.44 10.14
CA GLY A 27 8.73 7.94 10.20
C GLY A 27 8.63 6.43 10.39
N ASN A 28 7.40 5.93 10.31
CA ASN A 28 7.15 4.51 10.41
C ASN A 28 7.57 3.78 9.13
N VAL A 29 7.77 2.47 9.24
CA VAL A 29 7.99 1.60 8.09
C VAL A 29 6.65 1.14 7.58
N PHE A 30 6.31 1.54 6.35
CA PHE A 30 5.12 1.08 5.64
C PHE A 30 5.52 -0.01 4.65
N LYS A 31 4.67 -1.00 4.48
CA LYS A 31 4.91 -2.11 3.56
C LYS A 31 3.77 -2.25 2.57
N LEU A 32 4.07 -2.86 1.44
CA LEU A 32 3.11 -3.15 0.39
C LEU A 32 3.08 -4.66 0.15
N ALA A 33 1.93 -5.28 0.47
CA ALA A 33 1.68 -6.69 0.21
C ALA A 33 0.79 -6.84 -1.02
N LEU A 34 1.08 -7.82 -1.86
CA LEU A 34 0.35 -8.07 -3.10
C LEU A 34 -0.77 -9.09 -2.89
N TYR A 35 -1.88 -8.92 -3.61
CA TYR A 35 -3.05 -9.79 -3.51
C TYR A 35 -3.60 -10.16 -4.88
N VAL A 36 -4.18 -11.37 -4.97
CA VAL A 36 -4.84 -11.85 -6.17
C VAL A 36 -6.26 -11.28 -6.26
N ALA A 37 -6.87 -11.36 -7.46
CA ALA A 37 -8.16 -10.73 -7.74
C ALA A 37 -9.32 -11.20 -6.85
N THR A 38 -9.23 -12.40 -6.29
CA THR A 38 -10.28 -12.95 -5.41
C THR A 38 -10.16 -12.50 -3.96
N ALA A 39 -9.11 -11.75 -3.59
CA ALA A 39 -8.96 -11.22 -2.24
C ALA A 39 -10.10 -10.26 -1.90
N ASN A 40 -10.42 -10.20 -0.61
CA ASN A 40 -11.45 -9.30 -0.11
C ASN A 40 -10.79 -8.17 0.68
N LEU A 41 -10.54 -7.06 0.01
CA LEU A 41 -9.89 -5.88 0.58
C LEU A 41 -10.71 -4.63 0.25
N GLY A 42 -10.84 -3.73 1.19
CA GLY A 42 -11.58 -2.49 1.00
C GLY A 42 -11.54 -1.60 2.22
N ALA A 43 -12.53 -0.71 2.33
CA ALA A 43 -12.60 0.26 3.42
C ALA A 43 -12.62 -0.38 4.81
N ASP A 44 -13.15 -1.58 4.93
CA ASP A 44 -13.25 -2.29 6.20
C ASP A 44 -11.98 -3.06 6.60
N THR A 45 -10.96 -3.05 5.75
CA THR A 45 -9.68 -3.67 6.07
C THR A 45 -8.99 -2.86 7.15
N THR A 46 -8.65 -3.51 8.27
CA THR A 46 -8.09 -2.81 9.43
C THR A 46 -6.62 -3.11 9.68
N GLU A 47 -6.12 -4.24 9.15
CA GLU A 47 -4.73 -4.63 9.36
C GLU A 47 -4.26 -5.61 8.29
N TYR A 48 -2.93 -5.72 8.14
CA TYR A 48 -2.34 -6.83 7.42
C TYR A 48 -2.28 -8.04 8.35
N ASN A 49 -2.78 -9.17 7.86
CA ASN A 49 -2.67 -10.44 8.56
C ASN A 49 -2.27 -11.52 7.56
N VAL A 50 -1.18 -12.23 7.88
CA VAL A 50 -0.66 -13.27 7.00
C VAL A 50 -1.69 -14.37 6.71
N LEU A 51 -2.67 -14.55 7.58
CA LEU A 51 -3.73 -15.55 7.42
C LEU A 51 -4.87 -15.07 6.52
N THR A 52 -4.89 -13.78 6.13
CA THR A 52 -5.93 -13.27 5.25
C THR A 52 -5.82 -13.95 3.88
N PRO A 53 -6.90 -14.58 3.39
CA PRO A 53 -6.87 -15.26 2.11
C PRO A 53 -6.60 -14.31 0.95
N GLY A 54 -5.94 -14.80 -0.08
CA GLY A 54 -5.76 -14.07 -1.33
C GLY A 54 -4.46 -13.32 -1.45
N GLN A 55 -3.55 -13.40 -0.48
CA GLN A 55 -2.22 -12.83 -0.68
C GLN A 55 -1.51 -13.57 -1.81
N ALA A 56 -0.84 -12.82 -2.68
CA ALA A 56 -0.05 -13.41 -3.74
C ALA A 56 1.10 -14.25 -3.17
N SER A 57 1.52 -15.23 -3.93
CA SER A 57 2.67 -16.08 -3.58
C SER A 57 3.45 -16.43 -4.83
N GLY A 58 4.72 -16.73 -4.68
CA GLY A 58 5.55 -17.12 -5.79
C GLY A 58 7.02 -16.91 -5.50
N THR A 59 7.83 -17.13 -6.53
CA THR A 59 9.29 -17.04 -6.42
C THR A 59 9.72 -15.60 -6.15
N ASN A 60 10.60 -15.43 -5.19
CA ASN A 60 11.16 -14.13 -4.76
C ASN A 60 10.12 -13.15 -4.20
N TYR A 61 8.95 -13.64 -3.79
CA TYR A 61 7.99 -12.86 -3.05
C TYR A 61 7.88 -13.40 -1.63
N THR A 62 8.14 -12.56 -0.65
CA THR A 62 8.00 -12.90 0.77
C THR A 62 6.66 -12.40 1.28
N ALA A 63 5.91 -13.24 2.00
CA ALA A 63 4.65 -12.84 2.62
C ALA A 63 4.84 -11.57 3.45
N GLY A 64 3.92 -10.62 3.29
CA GLY A 64 4.04 -9.29 3.87
C GLY A 64 4.56 -8.24 2.89
N GLY A 65 5.15 -8.65 1.78
CA GLY A 65 5.61 -7.75 0.73
C GLY A 65 6.93 -7.07 1.05
N ILE A 66 7.09 -5.85 0.56
CA ILE A 66 8.34 -5.08 0.69
C ILE A 66 8.09 -3.77 1.41
N ALA A 67 9.14 -3.24 2.04
CA ALA A 67 9.10 -1.92 2.65
C ALA A 67 9.05 -0.84 1.57
N LEU A 68 8.24 0.18 1.81
CA LEU A 68 8.14 1.36 0.95
C LEU A 68 9.10 2.44 1.45
N THR A 69 9.50 3.32 0.55
CA THR A 69 10.30 4.50 0.90
C THR A 69 9.37 5.69 1.05
N ASN A 70 9.31 6.23 2.26
CA ASN A 70 8.46 7.37 2.57
C ASN A 70 8.96 8.64 1.90
N ILE A 71 8.01 9.49 1.49
CA ILE A 71 8.27 10.87 1.10
C ILE A 71 7.55 11.74 2.11
N THR A 72 8.26 12.65 2.75
CA THR A 72 7.67 13.50 3.80
C THR A 72 6.41 14.21 3.27
N PRO A 73 5.28 14.11 3.99
CA PRO A 73 4.04 14.78 3.56
C PRO A 73 4.19 16.29 3.41
N LEU A 74 3.47 16.83 2.46
CA LEU A 74 3.45 18.27 2.16
C LEU A 74 2.00 18.77 2.15
N ALA A 75 1.84 20.08 2.08
CA ALA A 75 0.52 20.69 1.99
C ALA A 75 0.55 21.87 1.01
N ALA A 76 -0.48 21.98 0.19
CA ALA A 76 -0.66 23.08 -0.73
C ALA A 76 -2.13 23.16 -1.12
N ASN A 77 -2.61 24.38 -1.39
CA ASN A 77 -3.96 24.62 -1.92
C ASN A 77 -5.07 23.98 -1.06
N GLY A 78 -4.90 23.99 0.27
CA GLY A 78 -5.89 23.44 1.19
C GLY A 78 -5.87 21.92 1.32
N THR A 79 -4.86 21.25 0.77
CA THR A 79 -4.77 19.80 0.77
C THR A 79 -3.43 19.37 1.38
N GLY A 80 -3.50 18.44 2.34
CA GLY A 80 -2.32 17.69 2.80
C GLY A 80 -2.17 16.45 1.91
N TYR A 81 -0.94 16.15 1.47
CA TYR A 81 -0.74 15.04 0.55
C TYR A 81 0.61 14.37 0.75
N TRP A 82 0.65 13.07 0.43
CA TRP A 82 1.90 12.30 0.48
C TRP A 82 1.83 11.09 -0.44
N SER A 83 3.00 10.59 -0.77
CA SER A 83 3.17 9.45 -1.66
C SER A 83 4.39 8.66 -1.19
N PHE A 84 4.80 7.69 -1.99
CA PHE A 84 6.02 6.90 -1.77
C PHE A 84 6.83 6.88 -3.05
N ASP A 85 8.11 6.54 -2.94
CA ASP A 85 8.91 6.21 -4.12
C ASP A 85 8.40 4.91 -4.75
N ASP A 86 8.63 4.74 -6.03
CA ASP A 86 8.23 3.53 -6.74
C ASP A 86 8.80 2.28 -6.05
N ALA A 87 7.98 1.24 -5.95
CA ALA A 87 8.34 -0.01 -5.29
C ALA A 87 8.60 -1.09 -6.34
N THR A 88 9.74 -1.76 -6.24
CA THR A 88 10.14 -2.81 -7.17
C THR A 88 10.26 -4.16 -6.47
N PHE A 89 9.51 -5.13 -6.97
CA PHE A 89 9.67 -6.55 -6.63
C PHE A 89 10.55 -7.16 -7.70
N SER A 90 11.79 -7.52 -7.32
CA SER A 90 12.80 -7.94 -8.30
C SER A 90 12.69 -9.42 -8.64
N ASN A 91 12.72 -9.71 -9.92
CA ASN A 91 12.82 -11.07 -10.47
C ASN A 91 11.77 -12.02 -9.87
N VAL A 92 10.52 -11.59 -9.85
CA VAL A 92 9.42 -12.38 -9.25
C VAL A 92 8.70 -13.23 -10.30
N THR A 93 8.16 -14.36 -9.83
CA THR A 93 7.19 -15.16 -10.57
C THR A 93 5.94 -15.25 -9.71
N LEU A 94 4.91 -14.49 -10.06
CA LEU A 94 3.67 -14.44 -9.31
C LEU A 94 2.54 -13.82 -10.13
N THR A 95 1.33 -13.93 -9.59
CA THR A 95 0.14 -13.28 -10.14
C THR A 95 -0.49 -12.43 -9.05
N CYS A 96 -0.87 -11.19 -9.38
CA CYS A 96 -1.55 -10.28 -8.45
C CYS A 96 -2.51 -9.36 -9.21
N ALA A 97 -3.41 -8.71 -8.47
CA ALA A 97 -4.38 -7.77 -9.04
C ALA A 97 -4.53 -6.53 -8.18
N GLY A 98 -3.93 -6.49 -7.02
CA GLY A 98 -3.97 -5.33 -6.12
C GLY A 98 -2.99 -5.46 -4.98
N ALA A 99 -3.06 -4.51 -4.05
CA ALA A 99 -2.12 -4.43 -2.94
C ALA A 99 -2.76 -3.79 -1.71
N LEU A 100 -2.19 -4.10 -0.56
CA LEU A 100 -2.49 -3.44 0.71
C LEU A 100 -1.23 -2.73 1.19
N ILE A 101 -1.35 -1.44 1.48
CA ILE A 101 -0.31 -0.68 2.17
C ILE A 101 -0.68 -0.67 3.65
N TYR A 102 0.28 -1.02 4.49
CA TYR A 102 0.07 -1.10 5.93
C TYR A 102 1.31 -0.63 6.70
N ASN A 103 1.10 -0.26 7.96
CA ASN A 103 2.13 0.26 8.85
C ASN A 103 2.72 -0.88 9.69
N SER A 104 3.88 -1.39 9.30
CA SER A 104 4.51 -2.51 10.01
C SER A 104 5.13 -2.10 11.34
N THR A 105 5.37 -0.84 11.57
CA THR A 105 5.89 -0.34 12.86
C THR A 105 4.79 -0.37 13.93
N ASN A 106 3.55 -0.05 13.56
CA ASN A 106 2.44 0.07 14.49
C ASN A 106 1.37 -1.01 14.24
N GLY A 107 1.67 -2.26 14.59
CA GLY A 107 0.68 -3.32 14.64
C GLY A 107 0.11 -3.73 13.28
N ASN A 108 0.83 -3.53 12.19
CA ASN A 108 0.38 -3.85 10.83
C ASN A 108 -0.94 -3.17 10.43
N ARG A 109 -1.23 -2.01 10.98
CA ARG A 109 -2.46 -1.26 10.70
C ARG A 109 -2.58 -0.91 9.23
N ALA A 110 -3.74 -1.21 8.64
CA ALA A 110 -3.99 -0.93 7.23
C ALA A 110 -4.03 0.58 6.96
N VAL A 111 -3.51 0.98 5.82
CA VAL A 111 -3.52 2.38 5.35
C VAL A 111 -4.49 2.51 4.19
N CYS A 112 -4.22 1.85 3.09
CA CYS A 112 -5.07 1.92 1.91
C CYS A 112 -4.93 0.65 1.07
N VAL A 113 -5.95 0.44 0.24
CA VAL A 113 -6.03 -0.68 -0.70
C VAL A 113 -5.88 -0.12 -2.11
N LEU A 114 -5.03 -0.76 -2.91
CA LEU A 114 -4.82 -0.42 -4.31
C LEU A 114 -5.41 -1.52 -5.19
N ASN A 115 -6.13 -1.11 -6.24
CA ASN A 115 -6.63 -2.03 -7.26
C ASN A 115 -5.92 -1.71 -8.57
N PHE A 116 -5.17 -2.66 -9.11
CA PHE A 116 -4.43 -2.45 -10.35
C PHE A 116 -5.32 -2.43 -11.59
N GLY A 117 -6.60 -2.77 -11.45
CA GLY A 117 -7.55 -2.75 -12.55
C GLY A 117 -7.44 -3.94 -13.50
N GLN A 118 -6.47 -4.81 -13.29
CA GLN A 118 -6.25 -6.01 -14.09
C GLN A 118 -5.40 -7.00 -13.32
N THR A 119 -5.44 -8.26 -13.74
CA THR A 119 -4.53 -9.27 -13.22
C THR A 119 -3.17 -9.12 -13.89
N ILE A 120 -2.13 -9.04 -13.09
CA ILE A 120 -0.74 -8.92 -13.54
C ILE A 120 -0.03 -10.22 -13.26
N THR A 121 0.59 -10.81 -14.27
CA THR A 121 1.39 -12.02 -14.15
C THR A 121 2.82 -11.71 -14.53
N LYS A 122 3.76 -12.04 -13.64
CA LYS A 122 5.20 -11.92 -13.90
C LYS A 122 5.84 -13.29 -13.84
N THR A 123 6.78 -13.51 -14.75
CA THR A 123 7.59 -14.74 -14.82
C THR A 123 9.05 -14.33 -14.90
N ALA A 124 9.78 -14.56 -13.81
CA ALA A 124 11.18 -14.18 -13.67
C ALA A 124 11.44 -12.73 -14.14
N ALA A 125 10.60 -11.80 -13.70
CA ALA A 125 10.64 -10.42 -14.13
C ALA A 125 10.35 -9.46 -12.97
N ASN A 126 10.74 -8.21 -13.13
CA ASN A 126 10.46 -7.19 -12.11
C ASN A 126 9.01 -6.73 -12.18
N LEU A 127 8.39 -6.59 -11.01
CA LEU A 127 7.09 -5.92 -10.87
C LEU A 127 7.35 -4.57 -10.21
N VAL A 128 7.05 -3.49 -10.93
CA VAL A 128 7.20 -2.13 -10.42
C VAL A 128 5.82 -1.56 -10.12
N VAL A 129 5.61 -1.12 -8.87
CA VAL A 129 4.42 -0.37 -8.49
C VAL A 129 4.80 1.10 -8.52
N THR A 130 4.24 1.82 -9.49
CA THR A 130 4.52 3.25 -9.67
C THR A 130 3.45 4.06 -8.95
N PHE A 131 3.89 4.91 -8.04
CA PHE A 131 2.97 5.78 -7.30
C PHE A 131 2.82 7.13 -7.99
N PRO A 132 1.66 7.81 -7.85
CA PRO A 132 1.50 9.16 -8.35
C PRO A 132 2.56 10.09 -7.73
N PRO A 133 3.03 11.10 -8.48
CA PRO A 133 3.96 12.07 -7.94
C PRO A 133 3.34 12.90 -6.82
N MET A 134 4.18 13.54 -6.00
CA MET A 134 3.73 14.44 -4.95
C MET A 134 2.98 15.63 -5.53
N GLY A 135 1.77 15.86 -5.07
CA GLY A 135 0.96 16.99 -5.52
C GLY A 135 -0.42 16.98 -4.88
N ALA A 136 -1.04 18.15 -4.79
CA ALA A 136 -2.35 18.30 -4.19
C ALA A 136 -3.46 17.57 -4.96
N THR A 137 -3.20 17.19 -6.20
CA THR A 137 -4.18 16.50 -7.06
C THR A 137 -3.78 15.07 -7.42
N ASP A 138 -2.53 14.67 -7.21
CA ASP A 138 -2.02 13.43 -7.79
C ASP A 138 -1.44 12.40 -6.81
N SER A 139 -1.20 12.75 -5.55
CA SER A 139 -0.57 11.86 -4.57
C SER A 139 -1.39 10.62 -4.27
N VAL A 140 -0.72 9.60 -3.70
CA VAL A 140 -1.38 8.35 -3.26
C VAL A 140 -2.47 8.66 -2.24
N LEU A 141 -2.16 9.52 -1.28
CA LEU A 141 -3.07 9.87 -0.19
C LEU A 141 -3.19 11.39 -0.08
N ARG A 142 -4.41 11.87 0.13
CA ARG A 142 -4.70 13.29 0.27
C ARG A 142 -5.77 13.51 1.33
N ILE A 143 -5.64 14.62 2.06
CA ILE A 143 -6.67 15.11 2.97
C ILE A 143 -6.97 16.55 2.56
N ALA A 144 -8.16 16.75 2.03
CA ALA A 144 -8.62 18.07 1.57
C ALA A 144 -9.50 18.75 2.60
#